data_0f1b3861c4c45a741ff6abb4c40bc59a
#
_entry.id   0f1b3861c4c45a741ff6abb4c40bc59a
#
_cell.length_a   1.000
_cell.length_b   1.000
_cell.length_c   1.000
_cell.angle_alpha   90.00
_cell.angle_beta   90.00
_cell.angle_gamma   90.00
#
_symmetry.space_group_name_H-M   'P 1'
#
loop_
_entity.id
_entity.type
_entity.pdbx_description
1 polymer ?
#
loop_
_entity_poly.entity_id
_entity_poly.type
_entity_poly.pdbx_seq_one_letter_code
_entity_poly.pdbx_strand_id
1 'polypeptide(L)'
;VRVVADLVGGQKTGFFLDQRDNRLLLGNRVRQMPGARVLDLFCYSGGWGLRALREGAGHVTFVDQNREALQLLEKGLAANAVPPEAAEPVRADVFEFLARDQALYDVVVADPPAFVKSRKNLAQAIKAYQKLNRLAWRRVRPGGLLITCSCSHHLADDDFLNLLAAAVAREEGLAQIVHRGGQAADHPALLSMPETAYLKCVGLLKMKPDNDSDR
;
A
#
# COMPACT_ATOMS: atom_id res chain seq x y z
N VAL A 1 -10.89 0.96 14.50
CA VAL A 1 -9.70 1.82 14.32
C VAL A 1 -10.14 3.26 14.44
N ARG A 2 -9.42 4.03 15.26
CA ARG A 2 -9.56 5.49 15.33
C ARG A 2 -8.48 6.12 14.47
N VAL A 3 -8.85 7.00 13.56
CA VAL A 3 -7.93 7.77 12.73
C VAL A 3 -8.07 9.24 13.08
N VAL A 4 -6.96 9.94 13.19
CA VAL A 4 -6.95 11.40 13.38
C VAL A 4 -6.79 12.03 12.00
N ALA A 5 -7.69 12.93 11.66
CA ALA A 5 -7.72 13.65 10.39
C ALA A 5 -7.70 15.16 10.63
N ASP A 6 -7.00 15.89 9.79
CA ASP A 6 -7.07 17.35 9.73
C ASP A 6 -8.06 17.75 8.63
N LEU A 7 -9.23 18.21 9.04
CA LEU A 7 -10.32 18.59 8.13
C LEU A 7 -10.12 19.96 7.46
N VAL A 8 -9.17 20.76 7.94
CA VAL A 8 -8.94 22.14 7.46
C VAL A 8 -7.69 22.22 6.58
N GLY A 9 -6.58 21.67 7.06
CA GLY A 9 -5.28 21.73 6.35
C GLY A 9 -4.86 20.42 5.68
N GLY A 10 -5.61 19.32 5.92
CA GLY A 10 -5.27 17.99 5.40
C GLY A 10 -5.55 17.83 3.91
N GLN A 11 -4.92 16.80 3.31
CA GLN A 11 -5.19 16.44 1.92
C GLN A 11 -6.62 15.91 1.77
N LYS A 12 -7.29 16.21 0.65
CA LYS A 12 -8.71 15.90 0.40
C LYS A 12 -9.59 16.39 1.56
N THR A 13 -10.35 15.49 2.17
CA THR A 13 -11.20 15.71 3.35
C THR A 13 -10.50 15.31 4.66
N GLY A 14 -9.15 15.34 4.69
CA GLY A 14 -8.33 14.96 5.84
C GLY A 14 -8.04 13.47 5.96
N PHE A 15 -8.72 12.61 5.18
CA PHE A 15 -8.49 11.17 5.13
C PHE A 15 -8.97 10.57 3.80
N PHE A 16 -8.36 9.45 3.39
CA PHE A 16 -8.68 8.75 2.14
C PHE A 16 -9.75 7.68 2.38
N LEU A 17 -11.03 8.07 2.41
CA LEU A 17 -12.16 7.17 2.68
C LEU A 17 -12.39 6.16 1.55
N ASP A 18 -12.02 6.50 0.33
CA ASP A 18 -12.11 5.66 -0.86
C ASP A 18 -11.33 4.32 -0.74
N GLN A 19 -10.32 4.25 0.13
CA GLN A 19 -9.56 3.03 0.44
C GLN A 19 -10.17 2.16 1.55
N ARG A 20 -11.35 2.48 2.07
CA ARG A 20 -11.96 1.78 3.21
C ARG A 20 -12.05 0.27 3.01
N ASP A 21 -12.58 -0.16 1.87
CA ASP A 21 -12.85 -1.58 1.61
C ASP A 21 -11.54 -2.36 1.35
N ASN A 22 -10.56 -1.71 0.71
CA ASN A 22 -9.23 -2.27 0.52
C ASN A 22 -8.47 -2.44 1.85
N ARG A 23 -8.63 -1.49 2.80
CA ARG A 23 -8.08 -1.63 4.16
C ARG A 23 -8.76 -2.75 4.95
N LEU A 24 -10.05 -3.01 4.72
CA LEU A 24 -10.74 -4.17 5.32
C LEU A 24 -10.16 -5.48 4.80
N LEU A 25 -9.86 -5.56 3.50
CA LEU A 25 -9.19 -6.71 2.91
C LEU A 25 -7.82 -6.96 3.57
N LEU A 26 -6.98 -5.92 3.70
CA LEU A 26 -5.71 -6.03 4.42
C LEU A 26 -5.93 -6.60 5.82
N GLY A 27 -6.89 -6.04 6.57
CA GLY A 27 -7.19 -6.50 7.92
C GLY A 27 -7.54 -7.99 7.97
N ASN A 28 -8.38 -8.47 7.05
CA ASN A 28 -8.74 -9.89 6.96
C ASN A 28 -7.52 -10.79 6.67
N ARG A 29 -6.58 -10.31 5.86
CA ARG A 29 -5.33 -11.05 5.58
C ARG A 29 -4.40 -11.08 6.78
N VAL A 30 -4.20 -9.95 7.45
CA VAL A 30 -3.36 -9.85 8.66
C VAL A 30 -3.90 -10.72 9.78
N ARG A 31 -5.22 -10.84 9.95
CA ARG A 31 -5.85 -11.72 10.95
C ARG A 31 -5.48 -13.20 10.76
N GLN A 32 -5.16 -13.59 9.51
CA GLN A 32 -4.68 -14.95 9.19
C GLN A 32 -3.16 -15.11 9.41
N MET A 33 -2.46 -14.04 9.77
CA MET A 33 -1.01 -13.96 9.94
C MET A 33 -0.66 -13.28 11.27
N PRO A 34 -1.04 -13.87 12.43
CA PRO A 34 -0.81 -13.25 13.75
C PRO A 34 0.66 -12.88 13.94
N GLY A 35 0.92 -11.68 14.45
CA GLY A 35 2.28 -11.18 14.62
C GLY A 35 2.96 -10.70 13.34
N ALA A 36 2.23 -10.57 12.23
CA ALA A 36 2.76 -10.12 10.94
C ALA A 36 3.55 -8.81 11.06
N ARG A 37 4.67 -8.73 10.34
CA ARG A 37 5.41 -7.49 10.11
C ARG A 37 4.88 -6.82 8.85
N VAL A 38 4.44 -5.58 8.99
CA VAL A 38 3.82 -4.81 7.90
C VAL A 38 4.65 -3.57 7.58
N LEU A 39 4.82 -3.26 6.30
CA LEU A 39 5.40 -2.03 5.80
C LEU A 39 4.31 -1.20 5.11
N ASP A 40 4.02 -0.02 5.64
CA ASP A 40 3.02 0.93 5.12
C ASP A 40 3.75 2.11 4.46
N LEU A 41 3.85 2.09 3.12
CA LEU A 41 4.53 3.09 2.31
C LEU A 41 3.54 4.16 1.85
N PHE A 42 3.95 5.44 1.93
CA PHE A 42 3.09 6.60 1.74
C PHE A 42 1.93 6.58 2.75
N CYS A 43 2.27 6.28 4.00
CA CYS A 43 1.30 5.93 5.04
C CYS A 43 0.34 7.09 5.41
N TYR A 44 0.69 8.34 5.10
CA TYR A 44 -0.08 9.53 5.48
C TYR A 44 -0.38 9.51 7.00
N SER A 45 -1.64 9.52 7.41
CA SER A 45 -2.06 9.39 8.81
C SER A 45 -2.22 7.93 9.29
N GLY A 46 -1.65 6.96 8.56
CA GLY A 46 -1.52 5.56 8.98
C GLY A 46 -2.74 4.68 8.79
N GLY A 47 -3.62 5.01 7.85
CA GLY A 47 -4.89 4.28 7.69
C GLY A 47 -4.75 2.78 7.43
N TRP A 48 -3.74 2.36 6.68
CA TRP A 48 -3.47 0.96 6.40
C TRP A 48 -2.80 0.27 7.59
N GLY A 49 -1.72 0.84 8.11
CA GLY A 49 -0.97 0.24 9.20
C GLY A 49 -1.74 0.18 10.52
N LEU A 50 -2.52 1.23 10.87
CA LEU A 50 -3.42 1.21 12.02
C LEU A 50 -4.48 0.10 11.90
N ARG A 51 -4.97 -0.16 10.67
CA ARG A 51 -5.85 -1.30 10.43
C ARG A 51 -5.13 -2.63 10.64
N ALA A 52 -3.91 -2.77 10.16
CA ALA A 52 -3.10 -3.96 10.35
C ALA A 52 -2.86 -4.25 11.85
N LEU A 53 -2.46 -3.24 12.62
CA LEU A 53 -2.27 -3.36 14.09
C LEU A 53 -3.55 -3.82 14.79
N ARG A 54 -4.68 -3.23 14.44
CA ARG A 54 -5.98 -3.62 15.01
C ARG A 54 -6.32 -5.08 14.77
N GLU A 55 -5.87 -5.66 13.66
CA GLU A 55 -6.16 -7.04 13.26
C GLU A 55 -5.04 -8.03 13.64
N GLY A 56 -4.06 -7.60 14.45
CA GLY A 56 -3.07 -8.48 15.05
C GLY A 56 -1.70 -8.49 14.39
N ALA A 57 -1.37 -7.46 13.58
CA ALA A 57 0.02 -7.26 13.19
C ALA A 57 0.90 -7.04 14.43
N GLY A 58 2.06 -7.70 14.48
CA GLY A 58 3.00 -7.57 15.59
C GLY A 58 3.83 -6.29 15.50
N HIS A 59 4.10 -5.83 14.28
CA HIS A 59 4.86 -4.60 14.07
C HIS A 59 4.52 -3.96 12.73
N VAL A 60 4.42 -2.64 12.70
CA VAL A 60 4.22 -1.85 11.48
C VAL A 60 5.27 -0.76 11.37
N THR A 61 6.02 -0.74 10.27
CA THR A 61 6.88 0.37 9.86
C THR A 61 6.06 1.28 8.94
N PHE A 62 5.89 2.54 9.34
CA PHE A 62 5.13 3.56 8.60
C PHE A 62 6.09 4.53 7.94
N VAL A 63 6.05 4.67 6.62
CA VAL A 63 6.98 5.54 5.88
C VAL A 63 6.22 6.62 5.14
N ASP A 64 6.53 7.88 5.45
CA ASP A 64 6.05 9.05 4.72
C ASP A 64 7.08 10.19 4.83
N GLN A 65 7.16 11.04 3.80
CA GLN A 65 8.02 12.22 3.86
C GLN A 65 7.36 13.42 4.55
N ASN A 66 6.02 13.44 4.64
CA ASN A 66 5.25 14.54 5.19
C ASN A 66 5.24 14.49 6.72
N ARG A 67 5.84 15.51 7.35
CA ARG A 67 5.93 15.63 8.82
C ARG A 67 4.55 15.76 9.47
N GLU A 68 3.67 16.57 8.90
CA GLU A 68 2.33 16.82 9.43
C GLU A 68 1.49 15.54 9.41
N ALA A 69 1.62 14.73 8.34
CA ALA A 69 0.95 13.44 8.24
C ALA A 69 1.42 12.47 9.35
N LEU A 70 2.74 12.41 9.62
CA LEU A 70 3.28 11.57 10.69
C LEU A 70 2.86 12.06 12.08
N GLN A 71 2.68 13.36 12.29
CA GLN A 71 2.12 13.87 13.55
C GLN A 71 0.65 13.45 13.76
N LEU A 72 -0.13 13.36 12.68
CA LEU A 72 -1.49 12.81 12.74
C LEU A 72 -1.47 11.30 13.02
N LEU A 73 -0.52 10.57 12.42
CA LEU A 73 -0.29 9.15 12.71
C LEU A 73 0.03 8.94 14.19
N GLU A 74 0.96 9.70 14.78
CA GLU A 74 1.34 9.59 16.21
C GLU A 74 0.11 9.77 17.11
N LYS A 75 -0.72 10.77 16.83
CA LYS A 75 -2.00 10.96 17.52
C LYS A 75 -2.96 9.78 17.33
N GLY A 76 -2.96 9.19 16.12
CA GLY A 76 -3.74 7.99 15.79
C GLY A 76 -3.25 6.77 16.56
N LEU A 77 -1.93 6.54 16.66
CA LEU A 77 -1.33 5.48 17.46
C LEU A 77 -1.72 5.60 18.94
N ALA A 78 -1.58 6.79 19.52
CA ALA A 78 -1.99 7.06 20.89
C ALA A 78 -3.50 6.83 21.11
N ALA A 79 -4.36 7.28 20.18
CA ALA A 79 -5.82 7.12 20.28
C ALA A 79 -6.27 5.65 20.20
N ASN A 80 -5.46 4.77 19.62
CA ASN A 80 -5.70 3.32 19.57
C ASN A 80 -4.92 2.54 20.64
N ALA A 81 -4.23 3.22 21.58
CA ALA A 81 -3.40 2.62 22.61
C ALA A 81 -2.37 1.59 22.04
N VAL A 82 -1.76 1.94 20.89
CA VAL A 82 -0.74 1.10 20.26
C VAL A 82 0.54 1.14 21.08
N PRO A 83 1.12 -0.01 21.47
CA PRO A 83 2.39 -0.03 22.16
C PRO A 83 3.52 0.54 21.29
N PRO A 84 4.48 1.31 21.87
CA PRO A 84 5.56 1.93 21.08
C PRO A 84 6.37 0.93 20.27
N GLU A 85 6.59 -0.28 20.78
CA GLU A 85 7.32 -1.36 20.13
C GLU A 85 6.60 -1.97 18.92
N ALA A 86 5.30 -1.74 18.79
CA ALA A 86 4.49 -2.27 17.68
C ALA A 86 4.43 -1.33 16.47
N ALA A 87 4.95 -0.10 16.57
CA ALA A 87 4.85 0.89 15.51
C ALA A 87 6.12 1.73 15.38
N GLU A 88 6.62 1.85 14.17
CA GLU A 88 7.81 2.63 13.82
C GLU A 88 7.47 3.68 12.75
N PRO A 89 7.16 4.94 13.12
CA PRO A 89 7.04 6.04 12.17
C PRO A 89 8.42 6.45 11.63
N VAL A 90 8.59 6.44 10.32
CA VAL A 90 9.83 6.81 9.62
C VAL A 90 9.57 7.98 8.69
N ARG A 91 10.20 9.13 8.93
CA ARG A 91 10.16 10.24 8.01
C ARG A 91 11.24 10.10 6.94
N ALA A 92 10.85 9.66 5.74
CA ALA A 92 11.76 9.47 4.62
C ALA A 92 11.05 9.58 3.28
N ASP A 93 11.79 9.86 2.21
CA ASP A 93 11.35 9.54 0.86
C ASP A 93 11.25 8.01 0.72
N VAL A 94 10.13 7.53 0.18
CA VAL A 94 9.86 6.09 0.09
C VAL A 94 10.87 5.36 -0.79
N PHE A 95 11.33 5.98 -1.89
CA PHE A 95 12.31 5.36 -2.78
C PHE A 95 13.69 5.25 -2.10
N GLU A 96 14.09 6.28 -1.32
CA GLU A 96 15.32 6.25 -0.56
C GLU A 96 15.26 5.23 0.59
N PHE A 97 14.12 5.17 1.28
CA PHE A 97 13.89 4.16 2.32
C PHE A 97 14.02 2.75 1.74
N LEU A 98 13.27 2.43 0.68
CA LEU A 98 13.30 1.12 0.03
C LEU A 98 14.67 0.73 -0.54
N ALA A 99 15.49 1.71 -0.91
CA ALA A 99 16.85 1.46 -1.39
C ALA A 99 17.82 1.04 -0.28
N ARG A 100 17.58 1.49 0.95
CA ARG A 100 18.46 1.25 2.13
C ARG A 100 17.95 0.10 3.00
N ASP A 101 16.63 -0.01 3.16
CA ASP A 101 16.02 -1.06 3.97
C ASP A 101 16.26 -2.44 3.36
N GLN A 102 16.68 -3.40 4.20
CA GLN A 102 16.91 -4.79 3.82
C GLN A 102 15.94 -5.75 4.53
N ALA A 103 15.06 -5.22 5.38
CA ALA A 103 14.10 -6.03 6.10
C ALA A 103 13.08 -6.68 5.14
N LEU A 104 12.60 -7.86 5.52
CA LEU A 104 11.50 -8.53 4.83
C LEU A 104 10.23 -8.45 5.68
N TYR A 105 9.13 -8.24 5.00
CA TYR A 105 7.81 -8.04 5.59
C TYR A 105 6.83 -9.10 5.10
N ASP A 106 5.88 -9.43 5.96
CA ASP A 106 4.75 -10.30 5.63
C ASP A 106 3.79 -9.63 4.68
N VAL A 107 3.60 -8.32 4.88
CA VAL A 107 2.76 -7.49 4.03
C VAL A 107 3.46 -6.17 3.76
N VAL A 108 3.50 -5.77 2.50
CA VAL A 108 3.92 -4.44 2.06
C VAL A 108 2.73 -3.75 1.42
N VAL A 109 2.43 -2.54 1.86
CA VAL A 109 1.42 -1.67 1.24
C VAL A 109 2.13 -0.52 0.53
N ALA A 110 1.79 -0.29 -0.74
CA ALA A 110 2.27 0.82 -1.55
C ALA A 110 1.06 1.59 -2.12
N ASP A 111 0.65 2.66 -1.43
CA ASP A 111 -0.48 3.52 -1.80
C ASP A 111 0.01 4.95 -2.12
N PRO A 112 0.75 5.13 -3.23
CA PRO A 112 1.37 6.40 -3.57
C PRO A 112 0.35 7.47 -3.99
N PRO A 113 0.69 8.76 -3.89
CA PRO A 113 -0.06 9.80 -4.57
C PRO A 113 -0.03 9.59 -6.09
N ALA A 114 -0.97 10.20 -6.80
CA ALA A 114 -1.04 10.09 -8.26
C ALA A 114 0.26 10.58 -8.93
N PHE A 115 1.04 9.66 -9.50
CA PHE A 115 2.24 10.01 -10.27
C PHE A 115 1.90 10.60 -11.64
N VAL A 116 0.73 10.24 -12.23
CA VAL A 116 0.27 10.78 -13.51
C VAL A 116 -0.59 11.99 -13.25
N LYS A 117 -0.03 13.19 -13.43
CA LYS A 117 -0.75 14.47 -13.35
C LYS A 117 -1.33 14.92 -14.70
N SER A 118 -0.81 14.39 -15.81
CA SER A 118 -1.28 14.67 -17.17
C SER A 118 -0.87 13.56 -18.12
N ARG A 119 -1.56 13.41 -19.26
CA ARG A 119 -1.21 12.44 -20.31
C ARG A 119 0.23 12.58 -20.81
N LYS A 120 0.77 13.80 -20.85
CA LYS A 120 2.16 14.06 -21.28
C LYS A 120 3.20 13.37 -20.37
N ASN A 121 2.86 13.13 -19.10
CA ASN A 121 3.77 12.56 -18.11
C ASN A 121 3.53 11.05 -17.89
N LEU A 122 2.64 10.41 -18.66
CA LEU A 122 2.26 9.00 -18.47
C LEU A 122 3.47 8.06 -18.50
N ALA A 123 4.35 8.19 -19.51
CA ALA A 123 5.52 7.31 -19.63
C ALA A 123 6.49 7.43 -18.45
N GLN A 124 6.70 8.65 -17.92
CA GLN A 124 7.53 8.86 -16.74
C GLN A 124 6.88 8.28 -15.48
N ALA A 125 5.57 8.43 -15.33
CA ALA A 125 4.82 7.89 -14.21
C ALA A 125 4.80 6.36 -14.22
N ILE A 126 4.66 5.71 -15.38
CA ILE A 126 4.77 4.25 -15.53
C ILE A 126 6.13 3.77 -15.01
N LYS A 127 7.23 4.44 -15.38
CA LYS A 127 8.57 4.11 -14.87
C LYS A 127 8.67 4.26 -13.34
N ALA A 128 8.04 5.30 -12.78
CA ALA A 128 8.02 5.52 -11.33
C ALA A 128 7.22 4.41 -10.61
N TYR A 129 6.04 4.03 -11.11
CA TYR A 129 5.27 2.91 -10.61
C TYR A 129 6.03 1.58 -10.71
N GLN A 130 6.67 1.31 -11.85
CA GLN A 130 7.50 0.10 -12.03
C GLN A 130 8.64 0.06 -11.01
N LYS A 131 9.36 1.18 -10.83
CA LYS A 131 10.44 1.29 -9.84
C LYS A 131 9.93 1.05 -8.42
N LEU A 132 8.83 1.71 -8.04
CA LEU A 132 8.22 1.55 -6.72
C LEU A 132 7.86 0.10 -6.46
N ASN A 133 7.08 -0.51 -7.36
CA ASN A 133 6.57 -1.86 -7.19
C ASN A 133 7.69 -2.91 -7.19
N ARG A 134 8.74 -2.70 -7.99
CA ARG A 134 9.94 -3.55 -7.96
C ARG A 134 10.64 -3.50 -6.61
N LEU A 135 10.87 -2.29 -6.07
CA LEU A 135 11.53 -2.15 -4.78
C LEU A 135 10.67 -2.69 -3.63
N ALA A 136 9.36 -2.43 -3.66
CA ALA A 136 8.41 -2.94 -2.68
C ALA A 136 8.35 -4.49 -2.72
N TRP A 137 8.33 -5.10 -3.93
CA TRP A 137 8.35 -6.55 -4.09
C TRP A 137 9.57 -7.23 -3.46
N ARG A 138 10.73 -6.58 -3.54
CA ARG A 138 11.96 -7.07 -2.88
C ARG A 138 11.82 -7.15 -1.37
N ARG A 139 10.97 -6.31 -0.78
CA ARG A 139 10.71 -6.29 0.68
C ARG A 139 9.65 -7.29 1.10
N VAL A 140 8.90 -7.89 0.17
CA VAL A 140 7.95 -8.96 0.47
C VAL A 140 8.68 -10.28 0.64
N ARG A 141 8.50 -10.96 1.77
CA ARG A 141 9.03 -12.32 1.98
C ARG A 141 8.31 -13.35 1.12
N PRO A 142 8.90 -14.52 0.83
CA PRO A 142 8.19 -15.62 0.22
C PRO A 142 6.94 -16.02 1.05
N GLY A 143 5.79 -16.14 0.41
CA GLY A 143 4.48 -16.32 1.07
C GLY A 143 3.84 -15.03 1.58
N GLY A 144 4.51 -13.88 1.44
CA GLY A 144 3.99 -12.56 1.81
C GLY A 144 3.16 -11.90 0.72
N LEU A 145 2.57 -10.75 1.04
CA LEU A 145 1.62 -10.01 0.21
C LEU A 145 2.12 -8.60 -0.09
N LEU A 146 2.09 -8.20 -1.37
CA LEU A 146 2.16 -6.80 -1.79
C LEU A 146 0.75 -6.31 -2.09
N ILE A 147 0.30 -5.25 -1.42
CA ILE A 147 -0.88 -4.48 -1.81
C ILE A 147 -0.38 -3.20 -2.46
N THR A 148 -0.74 -2.96 -3.71
CA THR A 148 -0.31 -1.78 -4.44
C THR A 148 -1.48 -1.07 -5.09
N CYS A 149 -1.47 0.27 -5.02
CA CYS A 149 -2.57 1.11 -5.46
C CYS A 149 -2.12 2.15 -6.49
N SER A 150 -3.08 2.63 -7.27
CA SER A 150 -2.94 3.81 -8.11
C SER A 150 -4.27 4.57 -8.18
N CYS A 151 -4.25 5.85 -7.86
CA CYS A 151 -5.37 6.76 -8.06
C CYS A 151 -5.23 7.62 -9.33
N SER A 152 -4.37 7.22 -10.27
CA SER A 152 -4.13 7.95 -11.52
C SER A 152 -5.21 7.65 -12.55
N HIS A 153 -6.04 8.64 -12.89
CA HIS A 153 -7.10 8.52 -13.91
C HIS A 153 -6.59 8.13 -15.29
N HIS A 154 -5.40 8.60 -15.67
CA HIS A 154 -4.82 8.35 -17.00
C HIS A 154 -4.10 7.01 -17.10
N LEU A 155 -4.08 6.20 -16.06
CA LEU A 155 -3.51 4.86 -16.06
C LEU A 155 -4.67 3.84 -16.05
N ALA A 156 -4.88 3.15 -17.17
CA ALA A 156 -5.91 2.13 -17.27
C ALA A 156 -5.57 0.91 -16.39
N ASP A 157 -6.58 0.09 -16.07
CA ASP A 157 -6.39 -1.11 -15.23
C ASP A 157 -5.41 -2.10 -15.86
N ASP A 158 -5.53 -2.35 -17.17
CA ASP A 158 -4.64 -3.26 -17.88
C ASP A 158 -3.20 -2.71 -17.94
N ASP A 159 -3.03 -1.39 -18.13
CA ASP A 159 -1.72 -0.77 -18.09
C ASP A 159 -1.10 -0.90 -16.68
N PHE A 160 -1.93 -0.77 -15.63
CA PHE A 160 -1.46 -0.98 -14.26
C PHE A 160 -1.01 -2.42 -14.03
N LEU A 161 -1.77 -3.42 -14.50
CA LEU A 161 -1.38 -4.83 -14.41
C LEU A 161 -0.11 -5.12 -15.21
N ASN A 162 0.00 -4.60 -16.43
CA ASN A 162 1.17 -4.78 -17.29
C ASN A 162 2.44 -4.20 -16.66
N LEU A 163 2.34 -3.00 -16.05
CA LEU A 163 3.50 -2.43 -15.34
C LEU A 163 3.88 -3.22 -14.09
N LEU A 164 2.90 -3.80 -13.36
CA LEU A 164 3.18 -4.67 -12.22
C LEU A 164 3.86 -5.96 -12.66
N ALA A 165 3.37 -6.60 -13.73
CA ALA A 165 4.02 -7.78 -14.31
C ALA A 165 5.46 -7.48 -14.70
N ALA A 166 5.72 -6.36 -15.38
CA ALA A 166 7.07 -5.94 -15.75
C ALA A 166 7.96 -5.60 -14.54
N ALA A 167 7.38 -5.10 -13.44
CA ALA A 167 8.11 -4.79 -12.21
C ALA A 167 8.59 -6.07 -11.51
N VAL A 168 7.75 -7.12 -11.44
CA VAL A 168 8.08 -8.36 -10.72
C VAL A 168 8.82 -9.39 -11.58
N ALA A 169 8.68 -9.34 -12.90
CA ALA A 169 9.30 -10.33 -13.82
C ALA A 169 10.84 -10.40 -13.74
N ARG A 170 11.50 -9.37 -13.21
CA ARG A 170 12.95 -9.28 -13.04
C ARG A 170 13.42 -9.62 -11.63
N GLU A 171 12.50 -10.00 -10.76
CA GLU A 171 12.74 -10.26 -9.35
C GLU A 171 12.42 -11.72 -9.03
N GLU A 172 12.95 -12.21 -7.93
CA GLU A 172 12.69 -13.58 -7.48
C GLU A 172 11.24 -13.77 -7.04
N GLY A 173 10.70 -14.95 -7.32
CA GLY A 173 9.38 -15.41 -6.91
C GLY A 173 8.29 -15.09 -7.94
N LEU A 174 7.36 -16.02 -8.10
CA LEU A 174 6.17 -15.82 -8.90
C LEU A 174 5.15 -14.96 -8.14
N ALA A 175 4.49 -14.05 -8.85
CA ALA A 175 3.43 -13.22 -8.32
C ALA A 175 2.06 -13.79 -8.72
N GLN A 176 1.22 -14.11 -7.74
CA GLN A 176 -0.18 -14.48 -7.95
C GLN A 176 -1.09 -13.31 -7.58
N ILE A 177 -1.99 -12.90 -8.47
CA ILE A 177 -3.02 -11.91 -8.15
C ILE A 177 -4.05 -12.57 -7.24
N VAL A 178 -4.17 -12.08 -6.00
CA VAL A 178 -5.13 -12.58 -5.00
C VAL A 178 -6.22 -11.57 -4.69
N HIS A 179 -6.09 -10.35 -5.21
CA HIS A 179 -7.09 -9.29 -5.07
C HIS A 179 -7.02 -8.31 -6.23
N ARG A 180 -8.19 -7.86 -6.68
CA ARG A 180 -8.39 -6.69 -7.53
C ARG A 180 -9.54 -5.88 -6.94
N GLY A 181 -9.28 -4.63 -6.59
CA GLY A 181 -10.24 -3.72 -5.98
C GLY A 181 -10.15 -2.30 -6.56
N GLY A 182 -11.14 -1.51 -6.23
CA GLY A 182 -11.26 -0.10 -6.58
C GLY A 182 -11.62 0.74 -5.36
N GLN A 183 -12.26 1.88 -5.60
CA GLN A 183 -12.79 2.73 -4.55
C GLN A 183 -13.96 2.07 -3.84
N ALA A 184 -14.12 2.40 -2.55
CA ALA A 184 -15.21 1.92 -1.73
C ALA A 184 -16.59 2.35 -2.28
N ALA A 185 -17.65 1.60 -1.94
CA ALA A 185 -18.98 1.76 -2.51
C ALA A 185 -19.64 3.15 -2.27
N ASP A 186 -19.19 3.89 -1.25
CA ASP A 186 -19.59 5.27 -0.99
C ASP A 186 -18.87 6.31 -1.88
N HIS A 187 -18.01 5.85 -2.79
CA HIS A 187 -17.39 6.60 -3.88
C HIS A 187 -17.81 5.99 -5.23
N PRO A 188 -19.09 6.11 -5.62
CA PRO A 188 -19.61 5.41 -6.78
C PRO A 188 -18.98 5.90 -8.09
N ALA A 189 -18.73 4.95 -9.00
CA ALA A 189 -18.43 5.28 -10.38
C ALA A 189 -19.72 5.45 -11.17
N LEU A 190 -19.78 6.47 -12.02
CA LEU A 190 -20.91 6.73 -12.90
C LEU A 190 -20.73 5.98 -14.22
N LEU A 191 -21.75 5.25 -14.66
CA LEU A 191 -21.70 4.48 -15.90
C LEU A 191 -21.44 5.38 -17.14
N SER A 192 -21.99 6.60 -17.12
CA SER A 192 -21.79 7.61 -18.16
C SER A 192 -20.47 8.36 -18.08
N MET A 193 -19.69 8.19 -17.00
CA MET A 193 -18.42 8.87 -16.72
C MET A 193 -17.40 7.86 -16.20
N PRO A 194 -16.81 7.02 -17.08
CA PRO A 194 -15.88 5.96 -16.69
C PRO A 194 -14.66 6.46 -15.89
N GLU A 195 -14.26 7.70 -16.10
CA GLU A 195 -13.18 8.37 -15.37
C GLU A 195 -13.44 8.53 -13.87
N THR A 196 -14.68 8.37 -13.42
CA THR A 196 -15.03 8.34 -11.99
C THR A 196 -14.61 7.04 -11.31
N ALA A 197 -14.29 5.98 -12.07
CA ALA A 197 -13.62 4.76 -11.59
C ALA A 197 -12.09 4.98 -11.63
N TYR A 198 -11.55 5.65 -10.64
CA TYR A 198 -10.16 6.13 -10.68
C TYR A 198 -9.18 5.28 -9.88
N LEU A 199 -9.66 4.56 -8.85
CA LEU A 199 -8.80 3.82 -7.93
C LEU A 199 -8.58 2.39 -8.41
N LYS A 200 -7.32 1.95 -8.42
CA LYS A 200 -6.91 0.57 -8.63
C LYS A 200 -6.21 0.10 -7.38
N CYS A 201 -6.55 -1.09 -6.91
CA CYS A 201 -5.89 -1.75 -5.80
C CYS A 201 -5.65 -3.22 -6.17
N VAL A 202 -4.40 -3.66 -6.19
CA VAL A 202 -4.02 -5.02 -6.55
C VAL A 202 -3.26 -5.66 -5.40
N GLY A 203 -3.67 -6.86 -5.01
CA GLY A 203 -2.95 -7.71 -4.07
C GLY A 203 -2.18 -8.80 -4.81
N LEU A 204 -0.86 -8.84 -4.63
CA LEU A 204 0.06 -9.82 -5.21
C LEU A 204 0.64 -10.70 -4.11
N LEU A 205 0.33 -11.99 -4.13
CA LEU A 205 0.97 -12.99 -3.27
C LEU A 205 2.32 -13.40 -3.90
N LYS A 206 3.38 -13.32 -3.12
CA LYS A 206 4.70 -13.84 -3.51
C LYS A 206 4.75 -15.33 -3.23
N MET A 207 4.67 -16.13 -4.29
CA MET A 207 4.72 -17.58 -4.15
C MET A 207 6.03 -18.02 -3.50
N LYS A 208 5.95 -19.01 -2.63
CA LYS A 208 7.17 -19.69 -2.14
C LYS A 208 7.82 -20.40 -3.32
N PRO A 209 9.16 -20.44 -3.39
CA PRO A 209 9.80 -21.35 -4.33
C PRO A 209 9.33 -22.77 -4.04
N ASP A 210 9.02 -23.55 -5.08
CA ASP A 210 8.73 -24.98 -4.92
C ASP A 210 9.97 -25.62 -4.29
N ASN A 211 9.84 -26.15 -3.07
CA ASN A 211 10.84 -27.05 -2.52
C ASN A 211 10.72 -28.36 -3.28
N ASP A 212 11.59 -28.58 -4.24
CA ASP A 212 11.72 -29.82 -5.03
C ASP A 212 12.26 -31.00 -4.19
N SER A 213 12.04 -30.97 -2.86
CA SER A 213 12.57 -31.94 -1.89
C SER A 213 11.57 -33.03 -1.50
N ASP A 214 10.38 -33.08 -2.09
CA ASP A 214 9.35 -34.10 -1.83
C ASP A 214 8.97 -34.90 -3.08
N ARG A 215 9.95 -35.22 -3.94
CA ARG A 215 9.79 -36.25 -5.00
C ARG A 215 10.74 -37.42 -4.81
#